data_299903e99e5f722cef67e86ea1654cc1
#
_entry.id   299903e99e5f722cef67e86ea1654cc1
#
_cell.length_a   1.000
_cell.length_b   1.000
_cell.length_c   1.000
_cell.angle_alpha   90.00
_cell.angle_beta   90.00
_cell.angle_gamma   90.00
#
_symmetry.space_group_name_H-M   'P 1'
#
loop_
_entity.id
_entity.type
_entity.pdbx_description
1 polymer ?
#
loop_
_entity_poly.entity_id
_entity_poly.type
_entity_poly.pdbx_seq_one_letter_code
_entity_poly.pdbx_strand_id
1 'polypeptide(L)'
;MENILDGTDLILSVNDGALAFSTGCKITTSAETGERMTKEASGAKWKEKYVKSFSESISADGLVCTDADSGAPTYDQLKDLMLSGTPVTASYNIREAGQRTGKTAGGYKGKYIITSLDLDGQAGDDAKYTVQLENYGKVEKQTNGLQSGASSVTEHSEQLS
;
A
#
# COMPACT_ATOMS: atom_id res chain seq x y z
N MET A 1 3.72 -11.12 -25.69
CA MET A 1 4.18 -9.77 -25.35
C MET A 1 4.30 -9.66 -23.84
N GLU A 2 5.47 -9.34 -23.42
CA GLU A 2 5.67 -9.04 -22.00
C GLU A 2 5.10 -7.66 -21.69
N ASN A 3 4.09 -7.60 -20.86
CA ASN A 3 3.57 -6.33 -20.34
C ASN A 3 4.45 -5.85 -19.21
N ILE A 4 5.38 -4.99 -19.52
CA ILE A 4 6.22 -4.33 -18.53
C ILE A 4 5.39 -3.22 -17.88
N LEU A 5 5.29 -3.25 -16.55
CA LEU A 5 4.57 -2.25 -15.80
C LEU A 5 5.35 -0.93 -15.79
N ASP A 6 4.68 0.15 -16.19
CA ASP A 6 5.23 1.49 -16.05
C ASP A 6 5.04 1.97 -14.61
N GLY A 7 5.99 2.72 -14.10
CA GLY A 7 5.89 3.30 -12.75
C GLY A 7 4.67 4.19 -12.54
N THR A 8 4.13 4.76 -13.61
CA THR A 8 2.88 5.54 -13.55
C THR A 8 1.63 4.70 -13.28
N ASP A 9 1.74 3.39 -13.46
CA ASP A 9 0.63 2.47 -13.22
C ASP A 9 0.51 2.03 -11.76
N LEU A 10 1.46 2.41 -10.92
CA LEU A 10 1.41 2.19 -9.48
C LEU A 10 0.79 3.39 -8.76
N ILE A 11 -0.38 3.20 -8.19
CA ILE A 11 -1.12 4.28 -7.52
C ILE A 11 -1.30 3.95 -6.05
N LEU A 12 -0.83 4.85 -5.20
CA LEU A 12 -1.02 4.80 -3.77
C LEU A 12 -2.23 5.65 -3.39
N SER A 13 -3.13 5.05 -2.61
CA SER A 13 -4.28 5.73 -2.02
C SER A 13 -4.20 5.68 -0.50
N VAL A 14 -4.51 6.78 0.14
CA VAL A 14 -4.58 6.88 1.61
C VAL A 14 -5.99 7.32 1.98
N ASN A 15 -6.67 6.57 2.86
CA ASN A 15 -8.06 6.81 3.26
C ASN A 15 -9.02 6.99 2.08
N ASP A 16 -8.90 6.09 1.09
CA ASP A 16 -9.70 6.06 -0.15
C ASP A 16 -9.47 7.24 -1.10
N GLY A 17 -8.52 8.12 -0.80
CA GLY A 17 -8.09 9.18 -1.69
C GLY A 17 -6.72 8.89 -2.30
N ALA A 18 -6.63 8.93 -3.62
CA ALA A 18 -5.32 8.81 -4.28
C ALA A 18 -4.44 10.00 -3.90
N LEU A 19 -3.15 9.73 -3.63
CA LEU A 19 -2.21 10.81 -3.36
C LEU A 19 -2.08 11.72 -4.59
N ALA A 20 -2.45 12.98 -4.42
CA ALA A 20 -2.37 13.95 -5.49
C ALA A 20 -0.91 14.21 -5.88
N PHE A 21 -0.70 14.35 -7.17
CA PHE A 21 0.61 14.74 -7.73
C PHE A 21 1.76 13.86 -7.24
N SER A 22 1.50 12.58 -6.97
CA SER A 22 2.54 11.63 -6.62
C SER A 22 3.53 11.49 -7.79
N THR A 23 4.81 11.69 -7.50
CA THR A 23 5.89 11.58 -8.49
C THR A 23 6.64 10.27 -8.38
N GLY A 24 6.56 9.61 -7.24
CA GLY A 24 7.22 8.33 -7.01
C GLY A 24 6.59 7.57 -5.86
N CYS A 25 6.63 6.26 -5.96
CA CYS A 25 6.17 5.37 -4.90
C CYS A 25 7.09 4.15 -4.84
N LYS A 26 7.55 3.82 -3.65
CA LYS A 26 8.36 2.63 -3.41
C LYS A 26 7.74 1.82 -2.29
N ILE A 27 7.55 0.54 -2.54
CA ILE A 27 6.98 -0.40 -1.58
C ILE A 27 8.03 -1.46 -1.29
N THR A 28 8.34 -1.65 -0.02
CA THR A 28 9.31 -2.64 0.43
C THR A 28 8.63 -3.61 1.39
N THR A 29 8.57 -4.87 1.01
CA THR A 29 8.05 -5.94 1.85
C THR A 29 9.20 -6.80 2.33
N SER A 30 9.29 -7.03 3.62
CA SER A 30 10.37 -7.80 4.25
C SER A 30 9.80 -8.92 5.10
N ALA A 31 10.53 -10.03 5.15
CA ALA A 31 10.24 -11.14 6.04
C ALA A 31 11.38 -11.30 7.03
N GLU A 32 11.05 -11.30 8.31
CA GLU A 32 12.00 -11.64 9.35
C GLU A 32 12.06 -13.15 9.52
N THR A 33 13.25 -13.71 9.45
CA THR A 33 13.45 -15.15 9.54
C THR A 33 14.16 -15.54 10.84
N GLY A 34 13.77 -16.69 11.37
CA GLY A 34 14.49 -17.34 12.47
C GLY A 34 15.15 -18.62 12.00
N GLU A 35 16.15 -19.07 12.72
CA GLU A 35 16.84 -20.31 12.45
C GLU A 35 16.48 -21.35 13.51
N ARG A 36 16.26 -22.57 13.09
CA ARG A 36 16.00 -23.71 13.97
C ARG A 36 16.98 -24.83 13.63
N MET A 37 17.56 -25.40 14.64
CA MET A 37 18.40 -26.57 14.53
C MET A 37 17.83 -27.67 15.42
N THR A 38 17.37 -28.77 14.82
CA THR A 38 16.83 -29.89 15.55
C THR A 38 17.87 -31.03 15.58
N LYS A 39 17.94 -31.74 16.71
CA LYS A 39 18.88 -32.82 16.89
C LYS A 39 18.53 -34.09 16.07
N GLU A 40 17.30 -34.16 15.59
CA GLU A 40 16.77 -35.32 14.90
C GLU A 40 16.96 -35.29 13.38
N ALA A 41 17.43 -34.21 12.84
CA ALA A 41 17.65 -34.14 11.41
C ALA A 41 18.83 -35.01 11.01
N SER A 42 18.60 -36.01 10.19
CA SER A 42 19.60 -36.86 9.55
C SER A 42 20.46 -36.08 8.54
N GLY A 43 20.93 -34.99 8.89
CA GLY A 43 21.71 -34.07 8.08
C GLY A 43 22.13 -32.89 8.93
N ALA A 44 22.64 -33.15 10.08
CA ALA A 44 22.88 -32.29 11.24
C ALA A 44 23.68 -31.00 11.01
N LYS A 45 24.06 -30.72 9.78
CA LYS A 45 24.83 -29.49 9.45
C LYS A 45 23.99 -28.42 8.75
N TRP A 46 22.74 -28.71 8.38
CA TRP A 46 21.85 -27.77 7.70
C TRP A 46 20.91 -27.10 8.70
N LYS A 47 20.89 -25.78 8.66
CA LYS A 47 19.96 -25.00 9.46
C LYS A 47 18.67 -24.78 8.68
N GLU A 48 17.55 -25.03 9.33
CA GLU A 48 16.25 -24.68 8.78
C GLU A 48 15.88 -23.24 9.12
N LYS A 49 15.41 -22.53 8.13
CA LYS A 49 14.89 -21.17 8.30
C LYS A 49 13.37 -21.19 8.28
N TYR A 50 12.79 -20.43 9.19
CA TYR A 50 11.35 -20.20 9.20
C TYR A 50 11.06 -18.69 9.26
N VAL A 51 9.91 -18.30 8.77
CA VAL A 51 9.49 -16.88 8.78
C VAL A 51 8.83 -16.57 10.11
N LYS A 52 9.33 -15.57 10.81
CA LYS A 52 8.77 -15.08 12.08
C LYS A 52 7.67 -14.07 11.86
N SER A 53 7.93 -13.09 11.03
CA SER A 53 7.03 -11.96 10.80
C SER A 53 7.25 -11.34 9.44
N PHE A 54 6.25 -10.61 8.98
CA PHE A 54 6.32 -9.81 7.77
C PHE A 54 6.20 -8.34 8.14
N SER A 55 6.91 -7.51 7.42
CA SER A 55 6.79 -6.04 7.53
C SER A 55 6.74 -5.43 6.15
N GLU A 56 6.01 -4.35 6.03
CA GLU A 56 5.91 -3.60 4.79
C GLU A 56 6.06 -2.11 5.07
N SER A 57 6.85 -1.46 4.26
CA SER A 57 7.04 -0.03 4.30
C SER A 57 6.75 0.58 2.93
N ILE A 58 6.10 1.72 2.93
CA ILE A 58 5.77 2.46 1.73
C ILE A 58 6.41 3.84 1.84
N SER A 59 7.13 4.24 0.81
CA SER A 59 7.66 5.58 0.66
C SER A 59 7.06 6.21 -0.59
N ALA A 60 6.48 7.38 -0.46
CA ALA A 60 5.88 8.09 -1.57
C ALA A 60 6.34 9.53 -1.59
N ASP A 61 6.65 10.01 -2.78
CA ASP A 61 7.02 11.39 -3.05
C ASP A 61 5.93 12.06 -3.88
N GLY A 62 5.69 13.33 -3.63
CA GLY A 62 4.71 14.08 -4.38
C GLY A 62 4.94 15.58 -4.29
N LEU A 63 4.20 16.32 -5.12
CA LEU A 63 4.16 17.76 -5.08
C LEU A 63 3.10 18.21 -4.08
N VAL A 64 3.39 19.29 -3.35
CA VAL A 64 2.45 19.84 -2.38
C VAL A 64 1.33 20.57 -3.12
N CYS A 65 0.09 20.15 -2.85
CA CYS A 65 -1.10 20.83 -3.33
C CYS A 65 -1.86 21.43 -2.14
N THR A 66 -2.30 22.67 -2.28
CA THR A 66 -3.08 23.35 -1.25
C THR A 66 -4.58 23.25 -1.48
N ASP A 67 -5.01 22.82 -2.67
CA ASP A 67 -6.42 22.72 -3.00
C ASP A 67 -7.03 21.43 -2.45
N ALA A 68 -7.93 21.60 -1.48
CA ALA A 68 -8.66 20.49 -0.87
C ALA A 68 -9.76 19.90 -1.79
N ASP A 69 -10.03 20.54 -2.91
CA ASP A 69 -11.15 20.16 -3.79
C ASP A 69 -10.90 18.90 -4.62
N SER A 70 -9.68 18.40 -4.64
CA SER A 70 -9.33 17.22 -5.42
C SER A 70 -9.70 15.89 -4.76
N GLY A 71 -10.18 15.92 -3.50
CA GLY A 71 -10.44 14.69 -2.72
C GLY A 71 -9.19 13.92 -2.31
N ALA A 72 -8.02 14.39 -2.71
CA ALA A 72 -6.75 13.81 -2.34
C ALA A 72 -6.26 14.38 -1.01
N PRO A 73 -5.63 13.59 -0.14
CA PRO A 73 -5.08 14.11 1.10
C PRO A 73 -3.98 15.13 0.82
N THR A 74 -4.13 16.31 1.41
CA THR A 74 -3.12 17.37 1.36
C THR A 74 -2.02 17.08 2.38
N TYR A 75 -0.90 17.78 2.26
CA TYR A 75 0.19 17.70 3.23
C TYR A 75 -0.28 17.95 4.67
N ASP A 76 -1.14 18.95 4.88
CA ASP A 76 -1.67 19.26 6.21
C ASP A 76 -2.51 18.11 6.78
N GLN A 77 -3.33 17.47 5.96
CA GLN A 77 -4.12 16.32 6.38
C GLN A 77 -3.23 15.13 6.73
N LEU A 78 -2.19 14.87 5.96
CA LEU A 78 -1.22 13.81 6.27
C LEU A 78 -0.47 14.09 7.57
N LYS A 79 -0.12 15.34 7.82
CA LYS A 79 0.53 15.75 9.05
C LYS A 79 -0.38 15.60 10.26
N ASP A 80 -1.65 15.99 10.13
CA ASP A 80 -2.64 15.80 11.19
C ASP A 80 -2.85 14.32 11.52
N LEU A 81 -2.91 13.46 10.52
CA LEU A 81 -3.01 12.00 10.71
C LEU A 81 -1.77 11.44 11.41
N MET A 82 -0.59 11.92 11.05
CA MET A 82 0.66 11.51 11.70
C MET A 82 0.68 11.94 13.17
N LEU A 83 0.33 13.17 13.47
CA LEU A 83 0.35 13.71 14.82
C LEU A 83 -0.73 13.10 15.71
N SER A 84 -1.85 12.68 15.15
CA SER A 84 -2.91 11.98 15.89
C SER A 84 -2.51 10.56 16.29
N GLY A 85 -1.50 9.99 15.66
CA GLY A 85 -1.07 8.61 15.90
C GLY A 85 -2.08 7.55 15.46
N THR A 86 -3.10 7.95 14.69
CA THR A 86 -4.14 7.04 14.23
C THR A 86 -3.67 6.28 12.99
N PRO A 87 -3.84 4.94 12.96
CA PRO A 87 -3.54 4.18 11.75
C PRO A 87 -4.41 4.62 10.58
N VAL A 88 -3.80 4.73 9.42
CA VAL A 88 -4.50 5.08 8.18
C VAL A 88 -4.66 3.85 7.30
N THR A 89 -5.74 3.80 6.54
CA THR A 89 -5.95 2.76 5.55
C THR A 89 -5.23 3.19 4.27
N ALA A 90 -4.20 2.45 3.91
CA ALA A 90 -3.49 2.69 2.65
C ALA A 90 -3.68 1.49 1.73
N SER A 91 -3.83 1.78 0.47
CA SER A 91 -3.91 0.77 -0.58
C SER A 91 -3.05 1.20 -1.75
N TYR A 92 -2.39 0.25 -2.37
CA TYR A 92 -1.72 0.50 -3.63
C TYR A 92 -2.28 -0.44 -4.70
N ASN A 93 -2.56 0.13 -5.84
CA ASN A 93 -3.14 -0.56 -6.96
C ASN A 93 -2.17 -0.54 -8.15
N ILE A 94 -2.07 -1.68 -8.79
CA ILE A 94 -1.30 -1.83 -10.02
C ILE A 94 -2.32 -1.80 -11.16
N ARG A 95 -2.23 -0.81 -12.04
CA ARG A 95 -3.08 -0.74 -13.23
C ARG A 95 -2.54 -1.67 -14.31
N GLU A 96 -3.43 -2.17 -15.15
CA GLU A 96 -3.00 -2.80 -16.39
C GLU A 96 -2.34 -1.77 -17.31
N ALA A 97 -1.22 -2.14 -17.91
CA ALA A 97 -0.46 -1.26 -18.78
C ALA A 97 -1.34 -0.65 -19.89
N GLY A 98 -1.33 0.66 -19.99
CA GLY A 98 -2.07 1.41 -21.01
C GLY A 98 -3.53 1.70 -20.70
N GLN A 99 -4.05 1.30 -19.56
CA GLN A 99 -5.44 1.57 -19.18
C GLN A 99 -5.53 2.73 -18.18
N ARG A 100 -5.94 3.89 -18.65
CA ARG A 100 -6.14 5.08 -17.79
C ARG A 100 -7.36 4.98 -16.86
N THR A 101 -8.30 4.12 -17.18
CA THR A 101 -9.56 4.00 -16.43
C THR A 101 -9.92 2.55 -16.15
N GLY A 102 -10.11 2.23 -14.91
CA GLY A 102 -11.06 1.21 -14.46
C GLY A 102 -10.58 -0.20 -14.23
N LYS A 103 -9.49 -0.69 -14.80
CA LYS A 103 -9.02 -2.04 -14.52
C LYS A 103 -7.69 -2.04 -13.79
N THR A 104 -7.72 -2.53 -12.57
CA THR A 104 -6.51 -2.80 -11.80
C THR A 104 -6.14 -4.27 -11.95
N ALA A 105 -4.89 -4.53 -12.29
CA ALA A 105 -4.37 -5.90 -12.37
C ALA A 105 -4.27 -6.55 -10.99
N GLY A 106 -4.37 -5.76 -9.93
CA GLY A 106 -4.33 -6.21 -8.55
C GLY A 106 -3.85 -5.09 -7.64
N GLY A 107 -3.91 -5.34 -6.36
CA GLY A 107 -3.44 -4.39 -5.37
C GLY A 107 -3.44 -4.99 -3.98
N TYR A 108 -2.97 -4.21 -3.04
CA TYR A 108 -2.92 -4.57 -1.64
C TYR A 108 -3.48 -3.44 -0.79
N LYS A 109 -4.11 -3.80 0.29
CA LYS A 109 -4.72 -2.88 1.25
C LYS A 109 -4.35 -3.29 2.66
N GLY A 110 -4.07 -2.32 3.49
CA GLY A 110 -3.77 -2.57 4.89
C GLY A 110 -3.85 -1.30 5.70
N LYS A 111 -3.66 -1.45 6.99
CA LYS A 111 -3.52 -0.32 7.89
C LYS A 111 -2.05 -0.02 8.11
N TYR A 112 -1.72 1.24 8.02
CA TYR A 112 -0.35 1.73 8.14
C TYR A 112 -0.30 2.90 9.11
N ILE A 113 0.87 3.11 9.66
CA ILE A 113 1.18 4.28 10.48
C ILE A 113 2.11 5.17 9.68
N ILE A 114 1.86 6.46 9.68
CA ILE A 114 2.75 7.44 9.08
C ILE A 114 3.93 7.63 10.05
N THR A 115 5.11 7.21 9.64
CA THR A 115 6.30 7.27 10.49
C THR A 115 7.17 8.48 10.21
N SER A 116 7.12 9.01 9.00
CA SER A 116 7.91 10.17 8.60
C SER A 116 7.16 10.97 7.54
N LEU A 117 7.24 12.27 7.64
CA LEU A 117 6.68 13.21 6.68
C LEU A 117 7.64 14.38 6.51
N ASP A 118 8.26 14.45 5.35
CA ASP A 118 9.22 15.49 5.03
C ASP A 118 8.61 16.49 4.05
N LEU A 119 8.90 17.74 4.25
CA LEU A 119 8.51 18.83 3.36
C LEU A 119 9.77 19.54 2.89
N ASP A 120 9.96 19.63 1.60
CA ASP A 120 11.08 20.32 0.98
C ASP A 120 10.56 21.44 0.07
N GLY A 121 11.03 22.64 0.31
CA GLY A 121 10.67 23.82 -0.48
C GLY A 121 11.92 24.63 -0.78
N GLN A 122 12.26 24.74 -2.06
CA GLN A 122 13.34 25.59 -2.54
C GLN A 122 12.75 26.76 -3.33
N ALA A 123 13.35 27.93 -3.17
CA ALA A 123 12.93 29.11 -3.92
C ALA A 123 13.12 28.89 -5.44
N GLY A 124 12.04 29.03 -6.18
CA GLY A 124 12.02 28.84 -7.63
C GLY A 124 11.59 27.46 -8.10
N ASP A 125 11.44 26.49 -7.17
CA ASP A 125 10.96 25.13 -7.47
C ASP A 125 9.64 24.84 -6.75
N ASP A 126 8.91 23.87 -7.26
CA ASP A 126 7.70 23.39 -6.61
C ASP A 126 8.03 22.68 -5.29
N ALA A 127 7.22 22.94 -4.29
CA ALA A 127 7.37 22.28 -3.00
C ALA A 127 7.03 20.78 -3.12
N LYS A 128 7.89 19.94 -2.53
CA LYS A 128 7.78 18.48 -2.55
C LYS A 128 7.60 17.94 -1.16
N TYR A 129 6.88 16.84 -1.05
CA TYR A 129 6.78 16.09 0.19
C TYR A 129 7.18 14.64 -0.01
N THR A 130 7.69 14.04 1.06
CA THR A 130 7.96 12.61 1.14
C THR A 130 7.27 12.05 2.36
N VAL A 131 6.43 11.05 2.17
CA VAL A 131 5.73 10.36 3.25
C VAL A 131 6.24 8.93 3.36
N GLN A 132 6.50 8.49 4.59
CA GLN A 132 6.83 7.10 4.87
C GLN A 132 5.76 6.47 5.76
N LEU A 133 5.33 5.30 5.35
CA LEU A 133 4.31 4.51 6.02
C LEU A 133 4.90 3.15 6.41
N GLU A 134 4.57 2.68 7.59
CA GLU A 134 4.88 1.32 8.01
C GLU A 134 3.60 0.58 8.36
N ASN A 135 3.57 -0.71 8.12
CA ASN A 135 2.38 -1.50 8.39
C ASN A 135 2.05 -1.53 9.89
N TYR A 136 0.79 -1.32 10.20
CA TYR A 136 0.25 -1.47 11.55
C TYR A 136 -0.26 -2.88 11.80
N GLY A 137 -0.73 -3.55 10.77
CA GLY A 137 -1.28 -4.89 10.84
C GLY A 137 -1.08 -5.65 9.54
N LYS A 138 -1.93 -6.63 9.33
CA LYS A 138 -1.88 -7.48 8.14
C LYS A 138 -2.19 -6.68 6.88
N VAL A 139 -1.41 -6.90 5.84
CA VAL A 139 -1.67 -6.39 4.50
C VAL A 139 -2.38 -7.47 3.70
N GLU A 140 -3.51 -7.13 3.13
CA GLU A 140 -4.34 -8.06 2.38
C GLU A 140 -4.31 -7.76 0.89
N LYS A 141 -4.29 -8.81 0.10
CA LYS A 141 -4.42 -8.68 -1.34
C LYS A 141 -5.85 -8.30 -1.71
N GLN A 142 -5.98 -7.23 -2.49
CA GLN A 142 -7.27 -6.85 -3.06
C GLN A 142 -7.52 -7.64 -4.34
N THR A 143 -8.56 -8.45 -4.32
CA THR A 143 -9.14 -8.93 -5.55
C THR A 143 -10.05 -7.85 -6.10
N ASN A 144 -10.10 -7.72 -7.43
CA ASN A 144 -10.90 -6.73 -8.14
C ASN A 144 -12.26 -6.50 -7.45
N GLY A 145 -12.60 -5.24 -7.24
CA GLY A 145 -13.83 -4.83 -6.55
C GLY A 145 -15.15 -5.36 -7.13
N LEU A 146 -15.07 -6.13 -8.19
CA LEU A 146 -16.21 -6.84 -8.78
C LEU A 146 -16.62 -8.09 -7.98
N GLN A 147 -15.76 -8.59 -7.08
CA GLN A 147 -16.06 -9.79 -6.31
C GLN A 147 -16.89 -9.54 -5.05
N SER A 148 -16.91 -8.34 -4.55
CA SER A 148 -17.71 -8.02 -3.37
C SER A 148 -19.21 -8.01 -3.62
N GLY A 149 -19.64 -7.82 -4.88
CA GLY A 149 -21.04 -7.89 -5.27
C GLY A 149 -21.56 -9.30 -5.48
N ALA A 150 -20.69 -10.25 -5.78
CA ALA A 150 -21.11 -11.61 -6.10
C ALA A 150 -21.45 -12.45 -4.86
N SER A 151 -20.85 -12.16 -3.72
CA SER A 151 -21.10 -12.92 -2.50
C SER A 151 -22.44 -12.59 -1.83
N SER A 152 -22.98 -11.42 -2.06
CA SER A 152 -24.25 -11.02 -1.48
C SER A 152 -25.47 -11.60 -2.22
N VAL A 153 -25.28 -12.01 -3.45
CA VAL A 153 -26.37 -12.58 -4.27
C VAL A 153 -26.64 -14.05 -3.93
N THR A 154 -25.61 -14.76 -3.50
CA THR A 154 -25.74 -16.19 -3.18
C THR A 154 -26.53 -16.46 -1.90
N GLU A 155 -26.47 -15.57 -0.94
CA GLU A 155 -27.21 -15.73 0.32
C GLU A 155 -28.72 -15.53 0.16
N HIS A 156 -29.12 -14.80 -0.87
CA HIS A 156 -30.53 -14.48 -1.06
C HIS A 156 -31.31 -15.58 -1.73
N SER A 157 -30.66 -16.51 -2.41
CA SER A 157 -31.35 -17.60 -3.09
C SER A 157 -31.72 -18.75 -2.15
N GLU A 158 -31.11 -18.87 -1.00
CA GLU A 158 -31.42 -19.94 -0.03
C GLU A 158 -32.65 -19.69 0.80
N GLN A 159 -33.14 -18.48 0.88
CA GLN A 159 -34.32 -18.14 1.67
C GLN A 159 -35.63 -18.39 0.98
N LEU A 160 -35.62 -18.75 -0.28
CA LEU A 160 -36.85 -18.97 -1.09
C LEU A 160 -37.22 -20.45 -1.22
N SER A 161 -36.50 -21.33 -0.62
CA SER A 161 -36.86 -22.77 -0.63
C SER A 161 -37.66 -23.21 0.58
#